data_321897d813cc70dce4b19a503d988ec0
#
_entry.id   321897d813cc70dce4b19a503d988ec0
#
_cell.length_a   1.000
_cell.length_b   1.000
_cell.length_c   1.000
_cell.angle_alpha   90.00
_cell.angle_beta   90.00
_cell.angle_gamma   90.00
#
_symmetry.space_group_name_H-M   'P 1'
#
loop_
_entity.id
_entity.type
_entity.pdbx_description
1 polymer ?
#
loop_
_entity_poly.entity_id
_entity_poly.type
_entity_poly.pdbx_seq_one_letter_code
_entity_poly.pdbx_strand_id
1 'polypeptide(L)'
;MQRRTLFIAGLALAAASSAFAQASRAIRLIVPYAPGGPLDVTARALAERVEGKLGTIIVENKPGAGGNIGSDYVAKAAPDGQVIGLAAVATHAINPWLFSKMPFDAAKDFAPITQMVRVPNVLVMNADTAARLKINTLADLIAYAKRNPGQLNY
;
A
#
# COMPACT_ATOMS: atom_id res chain seq x y z
N MET A 1 12.61 57.59 -3.91
CA MET A 1 13.16 56.26 -4.31
C MET A 1 13.14 55.26 -3.17
N GLN A 2 13.44 55.59 -1.93
CA GLN A 2 13.53 54.66 -0.78
C GLN A 2 12.24 53.89 -0.42
N ARG A 3 11.06 54.48 -0.59
CA ARG A 3 9.76 53.79 -0.23
C ARG A 3 9.42 52.61 -1.16
N ARG A 4 9.78 52.69 -2.45
CA ARG A 4 9.55 51.61 -3.43
C ARG A 4 10.47 50.41 -3.20
N THR A 5 11.67 50.63 -2.75
CA THR A 5 12.67 49.59 -2.44
C THR A 5 12.25 48.78 -1.19
N LEU A 6 11.66 49.44 -0.19
CA LEU A 6 11.15 48.79 1.02
C LEU A 6 9.95 47.88 0.75
N PHE A 7 9.07 48.24 -0.18
CA PHE A 7 7.92 47.39 -0.56
C PHE A 7 8.38 46.13 -1.32
N ILE A 8 9.37 46.24 -2.21
CA ILE A 8 9.90 45.11 -2.97
C ILE A 8 10.67 44.15 -2.04
N ALA A 9 11.43 44.68 -1.08
CA ALA A 9 12.13 43.85 -0.10
C ALA A 9 11.17 43.09 0.83
N GLY A 10 10.06 43.72 1.24
CA GLY A 10 9.02 43.07 2.04
C GLY A 10 8.30 41.94 1.31
N LEU A 11 8.00 42.12 0.01
CA LEU A 11 7.37 41.08 -0.81
C LEU A 11 8.31 39.89 -1.05
N ALA A 12 9.61 40.14 -1.23
CA ALA A 12 10.62 39.08 -1.40
C ALA A 12 10.82 38.24 -0.13
N LEU A 13 10.79 38.87 1.05
CA LEU A 13 10.85 38.14 2.33
C LEU A 13 9.61 37.29 2.58
N ALA A 14 8.42 37.75 2.22
CA ALA A 14 7.17 37.00 2.37
C ALA A 14 7.12 35.79 1.42
N ALA A 15 7.68 35.89 0.21
CA ALA A 15 7.78 34.78 -0.73
C ALA A 15 8.82 33.72 -0.28
N ALA A 16 9.90 34.13 0.36
CA ALA A 16 10.93 33.21 0.86
C ALA A 16 10.42 32.35 2.05
N SER A 17 9.59 32.88 2.91
CA SER A 17 9.04 32.13 4.06
C SER A 17 8.07 31.02 3.64
N SER A 18 7.37 31.11 2.53
CA SER A 18 6.49 30.04 2.01
C SER A 18 7.27 28.86 1.42
N ALA A 19 8.49 29.07 0.93
CA ALA A 19 9.34 28.00 0.39
C ALA A 19 9.89 27.05 1.48
N PHE A 20 10.14 27.57 2.68
CA PHE A 20 10.62 26.74 3.80
C PHE A 20 9.51 25.95 4.50
N ALA A 21 8.26 26.39 4.42
CA ALA A 21 7.12 25.68 5.01
C ALA A 21 6.77 24.37 4.28
N GLN A 22 7.20 24.22 3.04
CA GLN A 22 6.91 23.05 2.22
C GLN A 22 7.94 21.91 2.43
N ALA A 23 9.12 22.22 2.97
CA ALA A 23 10.24 21.27 3.13
C ALA A 23 10.11 20.31 4.32
N SER A 24 9.08 20.45 5.17
CA SER A 24 8.94 19.67 6.42
C SER A 24 7.64 18.86 6.55
N ARG A 25 6.83 18.76 5.50
CA ARG A 25 5.63 17.94 5.57
C ARG A 25 5.99 16.45 5.52
N ALA A 26 5.61 15.72 6.57
CA ALA A 26 5.79 14.28 6.62
C ALA A 26 4.99 13.59 5.49
N ILE A 27 5.63 12.65 4.80
CA ILE A 27 4.97 11.80 3.80
C ILE A 27 4.16 10.74 4.55
N ARG A 28 2.89 10.59 4.22
CA ARG A 28 2.01 9.55 4.74
C ARG A 28 2.03 8.36 3.81
N LEU A 29 2.58 7.23 4.29
CA LEU A 29 2.61 5.97 3.56
C LEU A 29 1.45 5.09 4.02
N ILE A 30 0.44 4.96 3.17
CA ILE A 30 -0.79 4.21 3.47
C ILE A 30 -0.58 2.72 3.19
N VAL A 31 -0.84 1.91 4.20
CA VAL A 31 -0.87 0.44 4.11
C VAL A 31 -2.33 0.00 4.17
N PRO A 32 -2.88 -0.65 3.13
CA PRO A 32 -4.31 -0.99 3.07
C PRO A 32 -4.70 -2.23 3.87
N TYR A 33 -3.86 -2.65 4.81
CA TYR A 33 -4.06 -3.84 5.66
C TYR A 33 -3.69 -3.56 7.12
N ALA A 34 -4.06 -4.49 8.00
CA ALA A 34 -3.75 -4.42 9.42
C ALA A 34 -2.23 -4.37 9.70
N PRO A 35 -1.82 -3.75 10.81
CA PRO A 35 -0.43 -3.74 11.25
C PRO A 35 0.13 -5.17 11.43
N GLY A 36 1.45 -5.32 11.23
CA GLY A 36 2.17 -6.59 11.44
C GLY A 36 2.11 -7.55 10.25
N GLY A 37 1.32 -7.26 9.22
CA GLY A 37 1.31 -8.05 7.98
C GLY A 37 2.52 -7.76 7.07
N PRO A 38 2.74 -8.56 6.01
CA PRO A 38 3.90 -8.41 5.13
C PRO A 38 4.04 -7.01 4.51
N LEU A 39 2.94 -6.37 4.13
CA LEU A 39 2.97 -5.02 3.58
C LEU A 39 3.32 -3.97 4.62
N ASP A 40 2.84 -4.12 5.85
CA ASP A 40 3.16 -3.20 6.94
C ASP A 40 4.66 -3.28 7.32
N VAL A 41 5.18 -4.49 7.44
CA VAL A 41 6.62 -4.69 7.69
C VAL A 41 7.46 -4.08 6.58
N THR A 42 7.07 -4.29 5.32
CA THR A 42 7.76 -3.69 4.16
C THR A 42 7.69 -2.17 4.17
N ALA A 43 6.52 -1.59 4.49
CA ALA A 43 6.33 -0.14 4.57
C ALA A 43 7.23 0.49 5.64
N ARG A 44 7.28 -0.11 6.83
CA ARG A 44 8.12 0.39 7.94
C ARG A 44 9.60 0.28 7.64
N ALA A 45 10.04 -0.84 7.06
CA ALA A 45 11.42 -1.01 6.63
C ALA A 45 11.84 0.00 5.54
N LEU A 46 10.93 0.33 4.62
CA LEU A 46 11.16 1.40 3.64
C LEU A 46 11.26 2.76 4.33
N ALA A 47 10.28 3.10 5.17
CA ALA A 47 10.22 4.39 5.85
C ALA A 47 11.53 4.67 6.61
N GLU A 48 12.00 3.70 7.39
CA GLU A 48 13.28 3.78 8.13
C GLU A 48 14.48 4.02 7.21
N ARG A 49 14.53 3.34 6.06
CA ARG A 49 15.67 3.42 5.14
C ARG A 49 15.76 4.72 4.36
N VAL A 50 14.64 5.40 4.15
CA VAL A 50 14.59 6.61 3.31
C VAL A 50 14.42 7.90 4.13
N GLU A 51 14.18 7.83 5.44
CA GLU A 51 13.96 8.98 6.32
C GLU A 51 15.06 10.04 6.20
N GLY A 52 16.32 9.61 6.16
CA GLY A 52 17.47 10.52 6.00
C GLY A 52 17.55 11.24 4.63
N LYS A 53 16.75 10.82 3.64
CA LYS A 53 16.75 11.38 2.28
C LYS A 53 15.46 12.12 1.95
N LEU A 54 14.34 11.62 2.40
CA LEU A 54 13.00 12.13 2.05
C LEU A 54 12.30 12.83 3.22
N GLY A 55 12.94 12.88 4.38
CA GLY A 55 12.31 13.37 5.61
C GLY A 55 11.40 12.33 6.24
N THR A 56 10.61 12.75 7.21
CA THR A 56 9.77 11.85 8.01
C THR A 56 8.69 11.17 7.18
N ILE A 57 8.63 9.83 7.25
CA ILE A 57 7.55 9.03 6.66
C ILE A 57 6.70 8.42 7.77
N ILE A 58 5.41 8.73 7.76
CA ILE A 58 4.44 8.19 8.70
C ILE A 58 3.70 7.03 8.05
N VAL A 59 3.88 5.82 8.58
CA VAL A 59 3.16 4.63 8.10
C VAL A 59 1.79 4.57 8.76
N GLU A 60 0.73 4.60 7.95
CA GLU A 60 -0.66 4.52 8.40
C GLU A 60 -1.37 3.30 7.84
N ASN A 61 -1.89 2.47 8.74
CA ASN A 61 -2.69 1.32 8.34
C ASN A 61 -4.17 1.71 8.19
N LYS A 62 -4.75 1.42 7.02
CA LYS A 62 -6.17 1.64 6.72
C LYS A 62 -6.79 0.36 6.18
N PRO A 63 -7.07 -0.63 7.05
CA PRO A 63 -7.62 -1.91 6.64
C PRO A 63 -9.10 -1.82 6.30
N GLY A 64 -9.62 -2.85 5.63
CA GLY A 64 -11.05 -3.06 5.38
C GLY A 64 -11.40 -3.24 3.92
N ALA A 65 -12.50 -3.93 3.66
CA ALA A 65 -13.00 -4.28 2.32
C ALA A 65 -11.93 -4.88 1.39
N GLY A 66 -11.14 -5.85 1.89
CA GLY A 66 -10.05 -6.44 1.11
C GLY A 66 -8.92 -5.48 0.73
N GLY A 67 -8.74 -4.38 1.49
CA GLY A 67 -7.77 -3.32 1.22
C GLY A 67 -8.33 -2.14 0.42
N ASN A 68 -9.57 -2.20 -0.04
CA ASN A 68 -10.16 -1.15 -0.86
C ASN A 68 -10.30 0.19 -0.10
N ILE A 69 -10.51 0.17 1.23
CA ILE A 69 -10.61 1.41 2.03
C ILE A 69 -9.30 2.21 1.99
N GLY A 70 -8.17 1.56 2.22
CA GLY A 70 -6.86 2.22 2.18
C GLY A 70 -6.49 2.69 0.78
N SER A 71 -6.78 1.88 -0.24
CA SER A 71 -6.52 2.25 -1.63
C SER A 71 -7.40 3.42 -2.10
N ASP A 72 -8.68 3.44 -1.74
CA ASP A 72 -9.60 4.55 -2.02
C ASP A 72 -9.13 5.86 -1.37
N TYR A 73 -8.61 5.77 -0.15
CA TYR A 73 -8.04 6.92 0.53
C TYR A 73 -6.87 7.54 -0.26
N VAL A 74 -5.99 6.71 -0.82
CA VAL A 74 -4.87 7.18 -1.65
C VAL A 74 -5.38 7.76 -2.96
N ALA A 75 -6.32 7.08 -3.64
CA ALA A 75 -6.89 7.53 -4.89
C ALA A 75 -7.52 8.94 -4.81
N LYS A 76 -8.10 9.26 -3.65
CA LYS A 76 -8.78 10.56 -3.40
C LYS A 76 -7.89 11.61 -2.73
N ALA A 77 -6.64 11.28 -2.43
CA ALA A 77 -5.71 12.23 -1.84
C ALA A 77 -5.27 13.30 -2.87
N ALA A 78 -4.79 14.44 -2.36
CA ALA A 78 -4.19 15.44 -3.23
C ALA A 78 -2.96 14.86 -3.95
N PRO A 79 -2.79 15.11 -5.26
CA PRO A 79 -1.69 14.56 -6.04
C PRO A 79 -0.38 15.37 -5.86
N ASP A 80 -0.05 15.69 -4.61
CA ASP A 80 1.10 16.50 -4.21
C ASP A 80 2.28 15.66 -3.69
N GLY A 81 2.14 14.33 -3.68
CA GLY A 81 3.16 13.39 -3.20
C GLY A 81 3.24 13.26 -1.68
N GLN A 82 2.38 13.95 -0.91
CA GLN A 82 2.37 13.85 0.56
C GLN A 82 1.61 12.60 1.04
N VAL A 83 0.77 12.03 0.21
CA VAL A 83 0.08 10.76 0.48
C VAL A 83 0.46 9.77 -0.61
N ILE A 84 1.15 8.72 -0.22
CA ILE A 84 1.50 7.60 -1.09
C ILE A 84 0.96 6.30 -0.49
N GLY A 85 0.85 5.24 -1.27
CA GLY A 85 0.28 3.99 -0.79
C GLY A 85 0.99 2.76 -1.32
N LEU A 86 0.85 1.65 -0.59
CA LEU A 86 1.23 0.34 -1.06
C LEU A 86 0.07 -0.29 -1.84
N ALA A 87 0.25 -0.45 -3.13
CA ALA A 87 -0.63 -1.23 -3.97
C ALA A 87 -0.37 -2.73 -3.77
N ALA A 88 -1.41 -3.50 -3.53
CA ALA A 88 -1.34 -4.95 -3.44
C ALA A 88 -1.97 -5.61 -4.66
N VAL A 89 -1.58 -6.85 -4.96
CA VAL A 89 -2.21 -7.66 -6.01
C VAL A 89 -3.72 -7.75 -5.78
N ALA A 90 -4.16 -7.93 -4.53
CA ALA A 90 -5.58 -7.99 -4.21
C ALA A 90 -6.32 -6.72 -4.63
N THR A 91 -5.85 -5.54 -4.21
CA THR A 91 -6.58 -4.27 -4.43
C THR A 91 -6.58 -3.81 -5.88
N HIS A 92 -5.51 -4.10 -6.65
CA HIS A 92 -5.34 -3.56 -8.01
C HIS A 92 -5.54 -4.58 -9.12
N ALA A 93 -5.45 -5.90 -8.83
CA ALA A 93 -5.59 -6.94 -9.86
C ALA A 93 -6.74 -7.92 -9.61
N ILE A 94 -7.14 -8.17 -8.35
CA ILE A 94 -8.17 -9.15 -8.02
C ILE A 94 -9.51 -8.47 -7.71
N ASN A 95 -9.52 -7.49 -6.81
CA ASN A 95 -10.75 -6.83 -6.34
C ASN A 95 -11.58 -6.19 -7.45
N PRO A 96 -11.00 -5.59 -8.52
CA PRO A 96 -11.79 -5.09 -9.66
C PRO A 96 -12.70 -6.14 -10.32
N TRP A 97 -12.34 -7.42 -10.21
CA TRP A 97 -13.12 -8.54 -10.74
C TRP A 97 -14.00 -9.23 -9.70
N LEU A 98 -13.70 -9.03 -8.41
CA LEU A 98 -14.39 -9.69 -7.30
C LEU A 98 -15.53 -8.85 -6.74
N PHE A 99 -15.36 -7.53 -6.70
CA PHE A 99 -16.37 -6.61 -6.17
C PHE A 99 -17.24 -6.06 -7.30
N SER A 100 -18.55 -6.08 -7.10
CA SER A 100 -19.51 -5.53 -8.07
C SER A 100 -19.39 -4.01 -8.25
N LYS A 101 -18.84 -3.31 -7.26
CA LYS A 101 -18.60 -1.87 -7.27
C LYS A 101 -17.28 -1.55 -6.58
N MET A 102 -16.34 -1.00 -7.32
CA MET A 102 -15.09 -0.49 -6.79
C MET A 102 -15.22 1.01 -6.48
N PRO A 103 -14.61 1.50 -5.39
CA PRO A 103 -14.63 2.93 -5.06
C PRO A 103 -13.58 3.76 -5.83
N PHE A 104 -12.68 3.09 -6.59
CA PHE A 104 -11.62 3.68 -7.39
C PHE A 104 -11.38 2.88 -8.69
N ASP A 105 -10.77 3.50 -9.67
CA ASP A 105 -10.25 2.84 -10.88
C ASP A 105 -8.77 2.49 -10.68
N ALA A 106 -8.47 1.19 -10.56
CA ALA A 106 -7.12 0.71 -10.27
C ALA A 106 -6.06 1.08 -11.34
N ALA A 107 -6.49 1.38 -12.56
CA ALA A 107 -5.60 1.73 -13.67
C ALA A 107 -5.42 3.25 -13.86
N LYS A 108 -6.42 4.05 -13.45
CA LYS A 108 -6.44 5.49 -13.78
C LYS A 108 -6.20 6.39 -12.58
N ASP A 109 -6.60 5.96 -11.37
CA ASP A 109 -6.59 6.83 -10.20
C ASP A 109 -5.24 6.83 -9.46
N PHE A 110 -4.24 6.12 -9.99
CA PHE A 110 -2.92 5.99 -9.37
C PHE A 110 -1.79 6.25 -10.35
N ALA A 111 -0.74 6.92 -9.87
CA ALA A 111 0.54 7.02 -10.56
C ALA A 111 1.53 6.01 -9.93
N PRO A 112 1.88 4.89 -10.61
CA PRO A 112 2.79 3.91 -10.07
C PRO A 112 4.22 4.46 -10.00
N ILE A 113 4.89 4.22 -8.86
CA ILE A 113 6.28 4.66 -8.64
C ILE A 113 7.23 3.50 -8.98
N THR A 114 7.11 2.38 -8.28
CA THR A 114 7.97 1.20 -8.48
C THR A 114 7.38 -0.05 -7.83
N GLN A 115 7.85 -1.22 -8.27
CA GLN A 115 7.59 -2.48 -7.58
C GLN A 115 8.57 -2.64 -6.41
N MET A 116 8.06 -2.64 -5.18
CA MET A 116 8.89 -2.74 -3.97
C MET A 116 9.36 -4.17 -3.68
N VAL A 117 8.43 -5.13 -3.72
CA VAL A 117 8.69 -6.53 -3.36
C VAL A 117 7.90 -7.49 -4.24
N ARG A 118 8.37 -8.72 -4.30
CA ARG A 118 7.62 -9.89 -4.76
C ARG A 118 7.42 -10.81 -3.57
N VAL A 119 6.16 -11.17 -3.31
CA VAL A 119 5.80 -12.13 -2.25
C VAL A 119 5.20 -13.34 -2.95
N PRO A 120 5.94 -14.44 -3.12
CA PRO A 120 5.40 -15.66 -3.70
C PRO A 120 4.41 -16.30 -2.73
N ASN A 121 3.29 -16.79 -3.27
CA ASN A 121 2.39 -17.63 -2.50
C ASN A 121 2.92 -19.05 -2.44
N VAL A 122 2.80 -19.69 -1.28
CA VAL A 122 3.11 -21.09 -1.08
C VAL A 122 1.87 -21.83 -0.60
N LEU A 123 1.65 -23.01 -1.13
CA LEU A 123 0.61 -23.91 -0.65
C LEU A 123 1.18 -24.73 0.52
N VAL A 124 0.54 -24.63 1.67
CA VAL A 124 0.93 -25.37 2.87
C VAL A 124 -0.24 -26.20 3.39
N MET A 125 0.07 -27.34 3.99
CA MET A 125 -0.89 -28.20 4.67
C MET A 125 -0.32 -28.62 6.02
N ASN A 126 -1.18 -28.75 7.02
CA ASN A 126 -0.78 -29.30 8.30
C ASN A 126 -0.26 -30.74 8.12
N ALA A 127 0.91 -31.05 8.71
CA ALA A 127 1.61 -32.32 8.52
C ALA A 127 0.77 -33.54 8.93
N ASP A 128 0.07 -33.46 10.06
CA ASP A 128 -0.77 -34.57 10.54
C ASP A 128 -1.97 -34.79 9.62
N THR A 129 -2.56 -33.72 9.11
CA THR A 129 -3.65 -33.79 8.15
C THR A 129 -3.16 -34.38 6.83
N ALA A 130 -2.01 -33.95 6.33
CA ALA A 130 -1.41 -34.51 5.12
C ALA A 130 -1.15 -36.02 5.24
N ALA A 131 -0.57 -36.45 6.37
CA ALA A 131 -0.33 -37.86 6.65
C ALA A 131 -1.62 -38.67 6.75
N ARG A 132 -2.61 -38.17 7.50
CA ARG A 132 -3.94 -38.81 7.67
C ARG A 132 -4.70 -38.97 6.35
N LEU A 133 -4.62 -37.97 5.47
CA LEU A 133 -5.30 -37.98 4.16
C LEU A 133 -4.45 -38.60 3.06
N LYS A 134 -3.19 -39.00 3.37
CA LYS A 134 -2.21 -39.53 2.42
C LYS A 134 -1.92 -38.59 1.25
N ILE A 135 -1.81 -37.28 1.56
CA ILE A 135 -1.52 -36.22 0.61
C ILE A 135 -0.03 -35.84 0.76
N ASN A 136 0.79 -36.23 -0.21
CA ASN A 136 2.23 -35.97 -0.20
C ASN A 136 2.65 -35.02 -1.33
N THR A 137 1.81 -34.88 -2.34
CA THR A 137 2.07 -34.06 -3.53
C THR A 137 0.86 -33.21 -3.86
N LEU A 138 1.07 -32.21 -4.73
CA LEU A 138 -0.02 -31.43 -5.28
C LEU A 138 -1.02 -32.31 -6.07
N ALA A 139 -0.53 -33.34 -6.76
CA ALA A 139 -1.39 -34.25 -7.49
C ALA A 139 -2.32 -35.04 -6.54
N ASP A 140 -1.80 -35.49 -5.38
CA ASP A 140 -2.61 -36.15 -4.36
C ASP A 140 -3.68 -35.23 -3.81
N LEU A 141 -3.33 -33.97 -3.55
CA LEU A 141 -4.26 -32.95 -3.06
C LEU A 141 -5.39 -32.72 -4.06
N ILE A 142 -5.07 -32.54 -5.34
CA ILE A 142 -6.06 -32.37 -6.40
C ILE A 142 -6.97 -33.60 -6.53
N ALA A 143 -6.37 -34.81 -6.50
CA ALA A 143 -7.13 -36.05 -6.55
C ALA A 143 -8.04 -36.22 -5.34
N TYR A 144 -7.58 -35.86 -4.16
CA TYR A 144 -8.40 -35.89 -2.94
C TYR A 144 -9.56 -34.90 -3.03
N ALA A 145 -9.28 -33.63 -3.40
CA ALA A 145 -10.30 -32.59 -3.52
C ALA A 145 -11.41 -32.95 -4.51
N LYS A 146 -11.04 -33.53 -5.66
CA LYS A 146 -12.01 -33.99 -6.66
C LYS A 146 -12.90 -35.13 -6.17
N ARG A 147 -12.37 -36.02 -5.36
CA ARG A 147 -13.14 -37.17 -4.79
C ARG A 147 -13.98 -36.77 -3.58
N ASN A 148 -13.64 -35.71 -2.90
CA ASN A 148 -14.24 -35.29 -1.65
C ASN A 148 -14.60 -33.78 -1.68
N PRO A 149 -15.56 -33.38 -2.53
CA PRO A 149 -15.91 -31.96 -2.65
C PRO A 149 -16.41 -31.41 -1.31
N GLY A 150 -15.95 -30.20 -0.97
CA GLY A 150 -16.34 -29.51 0.28
C GLY A 150 -15.70 -30.03 1.57
N GLN A 151 -14.76 -31.00 1.51
CA GLN A 151 -14.10 -31.56 2.69
C GLN A 151 -12.77 -30.88 3.05
N LEU A 152 -12.26 -30.03 2.20
CA LEU A 152 -11.07 -29.22 2.44
C LEU A 152 -11.47 -27.76 2.65
N ASN A 153 -10.94 -27.14 3.71
CA ASN A 153 -11.05 -25.72 4.00
C ASN A 153 -9.65 -25.07 3.89
N TYR A 154 -9.61 -23.79 3.55
CA TYR A 154 -8.39 -22.98 3.48
C TYR A 154 -8.48 -21.74 4.35
#